data_2e2a858bf5c0609006f88e697ced9dbd
#
_entry.id   2e2a858bf5c0609006f88e697ced9dbd
#
_cell.length_a   1.000
_cell.length_b   1.000
_cell.length_c   1.000
_cell.angle_alpha   90.00
_cell.angle_beta   90.00
_cell.angle_gamma   90.00
#
_symmetry.space_group_name_H-M   'P 1'
#
loop_
_entity.id
_entity.type
_entity.pdbx_description
1 polymer ?
#
loop_
_entity_poly.entity_id
_entity_poly.type
_entity_poly.pdbx_seq_one_letter_code
_entity_poly.pdbx_strand_id
1 'polypeptide(L)'
;NSYAPISQSGKWSHIDLNGNVCSPAVFDSPYYFESERAIAMKNGSPVLIDASGDTLKILDSELTYYDFLPEGIALFSSRFYTGLIDIEGNELLPLSEGMYIDPYPTDGHFFSEGKHPVMNDEGKWGYIDLSGQIVIECKWNRVCPFNNGLARVYLDDKMALIDYFGTIIWEESGVE
;
A
#
# COMPACT_ATOMS: atom_id res chain seq x y z
N ASN A 1 3.45 9.41 -14.18
CA ASN A 1 2.42 10.34 -13.67
C ASN A 1 2.29 11.53 -14.62
N SER A 2 1.03 11.89 -14.95
CA SER A 2 0.73 12.96 -15.91
C SER A 2 0.60 14.34 -15.25
N TYR A 3 0.84 14.44 -13.95
CA TYR A 3 0.65 15.65 -13.16
C TYR A 3 1.85 15.94 -12.26
N ALA A 4 2.06 17.23 -11.94
CA ALA A 4 3.08 17.67 -10.99
C ALA A 4 2.49 18.66 -9.98
N PRO A 5 2.83 18.55 -8.68
CA PRO A 5 2.38 19.51 -7.68
C PRO A 5 3.04 20.86 -7.87
N ILE A 6 2.27 21.94 -7.69
CA ILE A 6 2.76 23.34 -7.68
C ILE A 6 2.21 24.07 -6.45
N SER A 7 2.95 25.05 -5.96
CA SER A 7 2.54 25.88 -4.82
C SER A 7 2.30 27.32 -5.23
N GLN A 8 1.20 27.89 -4.74
CA GLN A 8 0.86 29.30 -4.88
C GLN A 8 0.40 29.85 -3.51
N SER A 9 1.06 30.89 -3.02
CA SER A 9 0.70 31.56 -1.75
C SER A 9 0.54 30.61 -0.55
N GLY A 10 1.38 29.57 -0.48
CA GLY A 10 1.37 28.60 0.62
C GLY A 10 0.29 27.50 0.51
N LYS A 11 -0.45 27.47 -0.58
CA LYS A 11 -1.37 26.38 -0.91
C LYS A 11 -0.90 25.64 -2.17
N TRP A 12 -1.33 24.40 -2.29
CA TRP A 12 -0.92 23.49 -3.36
C TRP A 12 -2.03 23.25 -4.37
N SER A 13 -1.61 23.01 -5.59
CA SER A 13 -2.39 22.62 -6.76
C SER A 13 -1.55 21.65 -7.59
N HIS A 14 -1.98 21.36 -8.80
CA HIS A 14 -1.20 20.55 -9.75
C HIS A 14 -1.36 21.07 -11.18
N ILE A 15 -0.38 20.75 -12.01
CA ILE A 15 -0.35 21.04 -13.44
C ILE A 15 -0.28 19.75 -14.24
N ASP A 16 -0.83 19.78 -15.46
CA ASP A 16 -0.67 18.72 -16.45
C ASP A 16 0.70 18.79 -17.18
N LEU A 17 0.96 17.85 -18.08
CA LEU A 17 2.19 17.82 -18.88
C LEU A 17 2.35 19.02 -19.83
N ASN A 18 1.29 19.78 -20.11
CA ASN A 18 1.29 20.98 -20.93
C ASN A 18 1.53 22.24 -20.10
N GLY A 19 1.61 22.13 -18.76
CA GLY A 19 1.76 23.22 -17.84
C GLY A 19 0.45 23.95 -17.47
N ASN A 20 -0.71 23.37 -17.82
CA ASN A 20 -1.99 23.93 -17.42
C ASN A 20 -2.27 23.62 -15.94
N VAL A 21 -2.73 24.62 -15.20
CA VAL A 21 -3.20 24.45 -13.82
C VAL A 21 -4.55 23.72 -13.84
N CYS A 22 -4.62 22.54 -13.24
CA CYS A 22 -5.79 21.67 -13.30
C CYS A 22 -6.80 21.90 -12.16
N SER A 23 -6.34 22.50 -11.05
CA SER A 23 -7.21 22.74 -9.88
C SER A 23 -6.86 24.05 -9.19
N PRO A 24 -7.77 24.63 -8.37
CA PRO A 24 -7.42 25.75 -7.49
C PRO A 24 -6.33 25.36 -6.50
N ALA A 25 -5.47 26.33 -6.10
CA ALA A 25 -4.47 26.14 -5.04
C ALA A 25 -5.16 26.22 -3.67
N VAL A 26 -5.70 25.10 -3.20
CA VAL A 26 -6.48 25.00 -1.94
C VAL A 26 -5.96 23.92 -0.99
N PHE A 27 -5.01 23.09 -1.41
CA PHE A 27 -4.49 21.99 -0.61
C PHE A 27 -3.35 22.44 0.30
N ASP A 28 -3.18 21.75 1.43
CA ASP A 28 -2.27 22.17 2.50
C ASP A 28 -0.83 21.67 2.27
N SER A 29 -0.66 20.57 1.53
CA SER A 29 0.62 19.93 1.23
C SER A 29 0.68 19.45 -0.23
N PRO A 30 1.88 19.16 -0.77
CA PRO A 30 1.98 18.51 -2.07
C PRO A 30 1.33 17.12 -2.04
N TYR A 31 0.85 16.66 -3.18
CA TYR A 31 0.23 15.36 -3.37
C TYR A 31 0.55 14.83 -4.77
N TYR A 32 0.44 13.52 -4.95
CA TYR A 32 0.81 12.86 -6.20
C TYR A 32 -0.36 12.02 -6.71
N PHE A 33 -0.55 12.06 -8.02
CA PHE A 33 -1.60 11.29 -8.68
C PHE A 33 -1.13 9.91 -9.09
N GLU A 34 -1.99 8.93 -8.88
CA GLU A 34 -1.93 7.63 -9.53
C GLU A 34 -3.32 7.31 -10.09
N SER A 35 -3.39 6.87 -11.36
CA SER A 35 -4.65 6.54 -12.04
C SER A 35 -5.75 7.61 -11.88
N GLU A 36 -5.35 8.90 -12.03
CA GLU A 36 -6.23 10.08 -11.90
C GLU A 36 -6.84 10.29 -10.50
N ARG A 37 -6.26 9.67 -9.46
CA ARG A 37 -6.64 9.83 -8.05
C ARG A 37 -5.45 10.27 -7.22
N ALA A 38 -5.72 11.05 -6.20
CA ALA A 38 -4.72 11.43 -5.20
C ALA A 38 -5.34 11.55 -3.81
N ILE A 39 -4.53 11.36 -2.79
CA ILE A 39 -4.89 11.70 -1.42
C ILE A 39 -4.18 13.02 -1.09
N ALA A 40 -4.96 14.02 -0.75
CA ALA A 40 -4.47 15.38 -0.47
C ALA A 40 -4.95 15.85 0.90
N MET A 41 -4.21 16.78 1.50
CA MET A 41 -4.64 17.46 2.72
C MET A 41 -5.37 18.75 2.36
N LYS A 42 -6.60 18.93 2.86
CA LYS A 42 -7.43 20.13 2.63
C LYS A 42 -8.03 20.61 3.92
N ASN A 43 -7.64 21.80 4.36
CA ASN A 43 -8.06 22.41 5.64
C ASN A 43 -7.82 21.48 6.86
N GLY A 44 -6.68 20.80 6.87
CA GLY A 44 -6.28 19.88 7.94
C GLY A 44 -6.92 18.49 7.89
N SER A 45 -7.73 18.18 6.88
CA SER A 45 -8.35 16.86 6.71
C SER A 45 -7.84 16.16 5.46
N PRO A 46 -7.60 14.84 5.50
CA PRO A 46 -7.26 14.06 4.32
C PRO A 46 -8.49 13.90 3.43
N VAL A 47 -8.33 14.08 2.12
CA VAL A 47 -9.39 13.95 1.13
C VAL A 47 -8.91 13.15 -0.07
N LEU A 48 -9.78 12.31 -0.60
CA LEU A 48 -9.60 11.70 -1.90
C LEU A 48 -10.09 12.68 -2.97
N ILE A 49 -9.27 12.95 -3.97
CA ILE A 49 -9.57 13.88 -5.06
C ILE A 49 -9.39 13.23 -6.42
N ASP A 50 -10.07 13.79 -7.42
CA ASP A 50 -9.84 13.49 -8.83
C ASP A 50 -8.83 14.46 -9.48
N ALA A 51 -8.57 14.24 -10.78
CA ALA A 51 -7.63 15.05 -11.56
C ALA A 51 -8.06 16.52 -11.76
N SER A 52 -9.33 16.85 -11.51
CA SER A 52 -9.83 18.23 -11.49
C SER A 52 -9.63 18.92 -10.13
N GLY A 53 -9.18 18.17 -9.12
CA GLY A 53 -9.05 18.63 -7.73
C GLY A 53 -10.38 18.64 -6.97
N ASP A 54 -11.42 18.01 -7.53
CA ASP A 54 -12.69 17.85 -6.85
C ASP A 54 -12.60 16.78 -5.76
N THR A 55 -13.17 17.11 -4.59
CA THR A 55 -13.20 16.18 -3.46
C THR A 55 -14.24 15.10 -3.71
N LEU A 56 -13.80 13.87 -3.85
CA LEU A 56 -14.65 12.68 -4.01
C LEU A 56 -15.10 12.12 -2.66
N LYS A 57 -14.17 12.11 -1.67
CA LYS A 57 -14.43 11.57 -0.34
C LYS A 57 -13.60 12.31 0.70
N ILE A 58 -14.19 12.58 1.86
CA ILE A 58 -13.45 13.02 3.05
C ILE A 58 -13.06 11.75 3.81
N LEU A 59 -11.78 11.64 4.11
CA LEU A 59 -11.21 10.49 4.80
C LEU A 59 -11.10 10.78 6.31
N ASP A 60 -10.87 9.74 7.10
CA ASP A 60 -10.76 9.88 8.55
C ASP A 60 -9.49 10.67 8.93
N SER A 61 -9.66 11.77 9.64
CA SER A 61 -8.57 12.66 10.04
C SER A 61 -7.69 12.11 11.18
N GLU A 62 -8.11 11.03 11.85
CA GLU A 62 -7.30 10.36 12.87
C GLU A 62 -6.32 9.36 12.28
N LEU A 63 -6.43 9.09 10.97
CA LEU A 63 -5.59 8.15 10.24
C LEU A 63 -4.54 8.90 9.39
N THR A 64 -3.40 8.26 9.20
CA THR A 64 -2.38 8.68 8.23
C THR A 64 -2.59 7.92 6.94
N TYR A 65 -2.68 8.63 5.83
CA TYR A 65 -2.79 8.04 4.49
C TYR A 65 -1.49 8.25 3.73
N TYR A 66 -1.16 7.28 2.88
CA TYR A 66 -0.01 7.30 1.99
C TYR A 66 -0.49 7.50 0.55
N ASP A 67 0.43 7.91 -0.34
CA ASP A 67 0.11 8.05 -1.76
C ASP A 67 -0.32 6.71 -2.36
N PHE A 68 -1.14 6.77 -3.43
CA PHE A 68 -1.51 5.59 -4.16
C PHE A 68 -0.30 4.92 -4.82
N LEU A 69 -0.27 3.62 -4.73
CA LEU A 69 0.65 2.76 -5.46
C LEU A 69 0.19 2.59 -6.92
N PRO A 70 1.08 2.17 -7.84
CA PRO A 70 0.74 1.92 -9.24
C PRO A 70 -0.41 0.92 -9.44
N GLU A 71 -0.65 0.06 -8.47
CA GLU A 71 -1.74 -0.93 -8.45
C GLU A 71 -3.11 -0.30 -8.14
N GLY A 72 -3.19 1.00 -7.87
CA GLY A 72 -4.42 1.70 -7.53
C GLY A 72 -4.89 1.46 -6.09
N ILE A 73 -3.97 1.15 -5.19
CA ILE A 73 -4.21 0.91 -3.77
C ILE A 73 -3.41 1.93 -2.97
N ALA A 74 -3.99 2.45 -1.89
CA ALA A 74 -3.26 3.24 -0.91
C ALA A 74 -3.31 2.59 0.47
N LEU A 75 -2.24 2.78 1.22
CA LEU A 75 -2.22 2.41 2.62
C LEU A 75 -2.80 3.52 3.46
N PHE A 76 -3.39 3.12 4.57
CA PHE A 76 -3.68 4.03 5.67
C PHE A 76 -3.31 3.37 6.99
N SER A 77 -2.90 4.17 7.96
CA SER A 77 -2.45 3.64 9.25
C SER A 77 -2.98 4.45 10.42
N SER A 78 -3.26 3.74 11.50
CA SER A 78 -3.35 4.28 12.85
C SER A 78 -2.00 4.10 13.55
N ARG A 79 -1.96 4.40 14.86
CA ARG A 79 -0.76 4.20 15.67
C ARG A 79 -0.22 2.75 15.67
N PHE A 80 -1.08 1.76 15.47
CA PHE A 80 -0.76 0.35 15.68
C PHE A 80 -1.07 -0.54 14.47
N TYR A 81 -1.91 -0.10 13.55
CA TYR A 81 -2.46 -0.94 12.48
C TYR A 81 -2.37 -0.23 11.14
N THR A 82 -2.19 -1.00 10.09
CA THR A 82 -2.19 -0.54 8.70
C THR A 82 -3.33 -1.22 7.95
N GLY A 83 -4.09 -0.45 7.20
CA GLY A 83 -5.14 -0.92 6.31
C GLY A 83 -4.87 -0.54 4.86
N LEU A 84 -5.75 -0.98 3.96
CA LEU A 84 -5.69 -0.71 2.53
C LEU A 84 -7.02 -0.13 2.05
N ILE A 85 -6.94 0.88 1.17
CA ILE A 85 -8.08 1.43 0.43
C ILE A 85 -7.83 1.35 -1.07
N ASP A 86 -8.91 1.24 -1.86
CA ASP A 86 -8.87 1.35 -3.32
C ASP A 86 -8.94 2.82 -3.79
N ILE A 87 -8.90 3.02 -5.11
CA ILE A 87 -8.98 4.35 -5.75
C ILE A 87 -10.34 5.04 -5.58
N GLU A 88 -11.37 4.34 -5.16
CA GLU A 88 -12.67 4.88 -4.77
C GLU A 88 -12.72 5.22 -3.28
N GLY A 89 -11.68 4.88 -2.51
CA GLY A 89 -11.58 5.06 -1.06
C GLY A 89 -12.40 4.02 -0.29
N ASN A 90 -12.68 2.84 -0.85
CA ASN A 90 -13.28 1.74 -0.13
C ASN A 90 -12.19 0.96 0.60
N GLU A 91 -12.47 0.54 1.81
CA GLU A 91 -11.54 -0.29 2.56
C GLU A 91 -11.49 -1.70 1.96
N LEU A 92 -10.29 -2.10 1.53
CA LEU A 92 -9.98 -3.46 1.08
C LEU A 92 -9.54 -4.33 2.25
N LEU A 93 -8.67 -3.77 3.10
CA LEU A 93 -8.24 -4.37 4.35
C LEU A 93 -8.48 -3.34 5.46
N PRO A 94 -9.45 -3.57 6.35
CA PRO A 94 -9.72 -2.65 7.47
C PRO A 94 -8.59 -2.70 8.49
N LEU A 95 -8.48 -1.64 9.29
CA LEU A 95 -7.66 -1.65 10.50
C LEU A 95 -8.21 -2.72 11.44
N SER A 96 -7.64 -3.90 11.45
CA SER A 96 -8.04 -4.97 12.35
C SER A 96 -6.94 -5.29 13.34
N GLU A 97 -7.33 -5.58 14.58
CA GLU A 97 -6.43 -6.23 15.53
C GLU A 97 -5.97 -7.55 14.91
N GLY A 98 -4.66 -7.77 14.91
CA GLY A 98 -4.10 -9.05 14.51
C GLY A 98 -3.50 -9.13 13.10
N MET A 99 -3.51 -8.03 12.33
CA MET A 99 -2.85 -8.00 11.03
C MET A 99 -1.89 -6.82 10.94
N TYR A 100 -0.65 -7.06 10.58
CA TYR A 100 0.37 -6.04 10.37
C TYR A 100 0.88 -6.08 8.94
N ILE A 101 0.87 -4.93 8.29
CA ILE A 101 1.48 -4.68 7.00
C ILE A 101 2.61 -3.67 7.22
N ASP A 102 3.81 -3.98 6.73
CA ASP A 102 4.91 -3.02 6.74
C ASP A 102 4.67 -1.93 5.69
N PRO A 103 4.44 -0.67 6.08
CA PRO A 103 4.22 0.42 5.14
C PRO A 103 5.50 0.85 4.42
N TYR A 104 6.69 0.35 4.84
CA TYR A 104 7.99 0.72 4.30
C TYR A 104 8.82 -0.52 3.94
N PRO A 105 8.40 -1.30 2.91
CA PRO A 105 9.18 -2.47 2.52
C PRO A 105 10.59 -2.06 2.08
N THR A 106 11.58 -2.77 2.57
CA THR A 106 13.01 -2.44 2.37
C THR A 106 13.48 -2.55 0.93
N ASP A 107 12.71 -3.21 0.06
CA ASP A 107 13.00 -3.40 -1.35
C ASP A 107 12.30 -2.39 -2.28
N GLY A 108 11.50 -1.48 -1.71
CA GLY A 108 10.80 -0.43 -2.45
C GLY A 108 9.60 -0.89 -3.27
N HIS A 109 9.24 -2.18 -3.21
CA HIS A 109 8.07 -2.75 -3.88
C HIS A 109 7.03 -3.19 -2.85
N PHE A 110 5.91 -2.46 -2.77
CA PHE A 110 4.86 -2.81 -1.82
C PHE A 110 4.18 -4.12 -2.22
N PHE A 111 3.66 -4.21 -3.45
CA PHE A 111 3.19 -5.46 -4.02
C PHE A 111 4.20 -6.00 -5.02
N SER A 112 4.59 -7.25 -4.87
CA SER A 112 5.40 -7.96 -5.84
C SER A 112 4.57 -9.09 -6.44
N GLU A 113 4.41 -9.05 -7.76
CA GLU A 113 3.58 -10.02 -8.51
C GLU A 113 2.14 -10.13 -7.96
N GLY A 114 1.57 -8.99 -7.52
CA GLY A 114 0.21 -8.92 -6.97
C GLY A 114 0.05 -9.50 -5.56
N LYS A 115 1.15 -9.74 -4.84
CA LYS A 115 1.13 -10.21 -3.45
C LYS A 115 1.96 -9.32 -2.55
N HIS A 116 1.51 -9.17 -1.30
CA HIS A 116 2.26 -8.46 -0.26
C HIS A 116 2.37 -9.31 1.02
N PRO A 117 3.55 -9.35 1.65
CA PRO A 117 3.72 -9.99 2.95
C PRO A 117 2.84 -9.34 4.03
N VAL A 118 2.20 -10.18 4.84
CA VAL A 118 1.39 -9.75 5.98
C VAL A 118 1.69 -10.63 7.17
N MET A 119 1.68 -10.06 8.37
CA MET A 119 1.93 -10.77 9.62
C MET A 119 0.67 -10.78 10.48
N ASN A 120 0.32 -11.91 11.05
CA ASN A 120 -0.79 -12.03 12.01
C ASN A 120 -0.35 -11.70 13.45
N ASP A 121 -1.29 -11.69 14.40
CA ASP A 121 -1.08 -11.41 15.82
C ASP A 121 -0.18 -12.45 16.54
N GLU A 122 -0.03 -13.65 15.97
CA GLU A 122 0.90 -14.66 16.46
C GLU A 122 2.35 -14.41 15.97
N GLY A 123 2.59 -13.33 15.21
CA GLY A 123 3.90 -13.01 14.61
C GLY A 123 4.25 -13.92 13.44
N LYS A 124 3.27 -14.56 12.81
CA LYS A 124 3.47 -15.41 11.64
C LYS A 124 3.15 -14.66 10.36
N TRP A 125 3.96 -14.88 9.34
CA TRP A 125 3.87 -14.24 8.05
C TRP A 125 3.17 -15.10 7.01
N GLY A 126 2.39 -14.46 6.16
CA GLY A 126 1.74 -14.99 4.98
C GLY A 126 1.69 -13.93 3.89
N TYR A 127 0.74 -14.03 2.97
CA TYR A 127 0.59 -13.06 1.90
C TYR A 127 -0.88 -12.72 1.66
N ILE A 128 -1.13 -11.45 1.36
CA ILE A 128 -2.39 -10.94 0.84
C ILE A 128 -2.27 -10.63 -0.65
N ASP A 129 -3.40 -10.60 -1.34
CA ASP A 129 -3.52 -10.07 -2.69
C ASP A 129 -3.93 -8.59 -2.71
N LEU A 130 -4.10 -8.04 -3.92
CA LEU A 130 -4.52 -6.66 -4.14
C LEU A 130 -5.94 -6.34 -3.62
N SER A 131 -6.75 -7.34 -3.32
CA SER A 131 -8.05 -7.17 -2.68
C SER A 131 -7.99 -7.17 -1.15
N GLY A 132 -6.79 -7.34 -0.57
CA GLY A 132 -6.58 -7.46 0.88
C GLY A 132 -6.90 -8.84 1.45
N GLN A 133 -7.18 -9.85 0.60
CA GLN A 133 -7.47 -11.20 1.05
C GLN A 133 -6.18 -11.99 1.31
N ILE A 134 -6.16 -12.79 2.40
CA ILE A 134 -5.08 -13.72 2.66
C ILE A 134 -5.14 -14.82 1.59
N VAL A 135 -4.12 -14.88 0.73
CA VAL A 135 -3.99 -15.88 -0.33
C VAL A 135 -2.96 -16.96 -0.02
N ILE A 136 -2.06 -16.69 0.93
CA ILE A 136 -1.14 -17.67 1.51
C ILE A 136 -1.18 -17.49 3.02
N GLU A 137 -1.55 -18.54 3.72
CA GLU A 137 -1.78 -18.57 5.16
C GLU A 137 -0.56 -18.10 5.96
N CYS A 138 -0.81 -17.35 7.04
CA CYS A 138 0.21 -16.87 7.95
C CYS A 138 0.73 -18.00 8.85
N LYS A 139 1.83 -18.62 8.47
CA LYS A 139 2.45 -19.72 9.22
C LYS A 139 3.97 -19.65 9.29
N TRP A 140 4.58 -18.76 8.51
CA TRP A 140 6.02 -18.64 8.38
C TRP A 140 6.61 -17.67 9.44
N ASN A 141 7.83 -17.94 9.89
CA ASN A 141 8.54 -17.02 10.80
C ASN A 141 9.05 -15.77 10.06
N ARG A 142 9.36 -15.91 8.78
CA ARG A 142 9.78 -14.83 7.89
C ARG A 142 9.47 -15.18 6.44
N VAL A 143 9.17 -14.17 5.64
CA VAL A 143 8.93 -14.31 4.20
C VAL A 143 9.67 -13.21 3.44
N CYS A 144 9.91 -13.44 2.14
CA CYS A 144 10.43 -12.44 1.22
C CYS A 144 9.40 -12.18 0.11
N PRO A 145 9.41 -11.02 -0.55
CA PRO A 145 8.57 -10.76 -1.71
C PRO A 145 8.72 -11.83 -2.80
N PHE A 146 7.64 -12.03 -3.57
CA PHE A 146 7.67 -12.92 -4.74
C PHE A 146 8.61 -12.36 -5.80
N ASN A 147 9.32 -13.24 -6.49
CA ASN A 147 10.16 -12.91 -7.63
C ASN A 147 10.21 -14.09 -8.60
N ASN A 148 9.76 -13.87 -9.86
CA ASN A 148 9.65 -14.91 -10.90
C ASN A 148 8.81 -16.12 -10.45
N GLY A 149 7.67 -15.86 -9.81
CA GLY A 149 6.71 -16.87 -9.37
C GLY A 149 7.11 -17.63 -8.10
N LEU A 150 8.21 -17.24 -7.45
CA LEU A 150 8.75 -17.92 -6.27
C LEU A 150 8.96 -16.92 -5.12
N ALA A 151 8.79 -17.41 -3.89
CA ALA A 151 9.15 -16.68 -2.70
C ALA A 151 9.99 -17.54 -1.73
N ARG A 152 10.95 -16.90 -1.06
CA ARG A 152 11.68 -17.52 0.05
C ARG A 152 10.87 -17.33 1.33
N VAL A 153 10.72 -18.40 2.07
CA VAL A 153 10.06 -18.41 3.36
C VAL A 153 10.92 -19.15 4.37
N TYR A 154 10.70 -18.91 5.65
CA TYR A 154 11.47 -19.52 6.72
C TYR A 154 10.52 -20.05 7.79
N LEU A 155 10.74 -21.30 8.20
CA LEU A 155 10.06 -21.94 9.29
C LEU A 155 11.13 -22.59 10.20
N ASP A 156 11.15 -22.19 11.47
CA ASP A 156 12.10 -22.68 12.47
C ASP A 156 13.57 -22.65 11.96
N ASP A 157 13.97 -21.47 11.43
CA ASP A 157 15.27 -21.18 10.82
C ASP A 157 15.61 -21.97 9.54
N LYS A 158 14.75 -22.87 9.08
CA LYS A 158 14.91 -23.56 7.81
C LYS A 158 14.33 -22.75 6.67
N MET A 159 15.08 -22.61 5.59
CA MET A 159 14.63 -21.95 4.37
C MET A 159 13.83 -22.91 3.51
N ALA A 160 12.76 -22.40 2.94
CA ALA A 160 12.02 -23.08 1.87
C ALA A 160 11.74 -22.10 0.73
N LEU A 161 11.52 -22.64 -0.47
CA LEU A 161 10.98 -21.93 -1.62
C LEU A 161 9.53 -22.39 -1.83
N ILE A 162 8.64 -21.44 -1.96
CA ILE A 162 7.23 -21.68 -2.30
C ILE A 162 6.92 -21.15 -3.69
N ASP A 163 5.99 -21.83 -4.36
CA ASP A 163 5.42 -21.33 -5.61
C ASP A 163 4.37 -20.24 -5.35
N TYR A 164 3.81 -19.69 -6.43
CA TYR A 164 2.80 -18.62 -6.38
C TYR A 164 1.54 -18.97 -5.60
N PHE A 165 1.25 -20.26 -5.38
CA PHE A 165 0.10 -20.77 -4.63
C PHE A 165 0.43 -21.12 -3.18
N GLY A 166 1.71 -20.93 -2.76
CA GLY A 166 2.16 -21.24 -1.41
C GLY A 166 2.57 -22.69 -1.20
N THR A 167 2.69 -23.48 -2.29
CA THR A 167 3.19 -24.86 -2.24
C THR A 167 4.71 -24.85 -2.07
N ILE A 168 5.23 -25.62 -1.11
CA ILE A 168 6.68 -25.82 -0.97
C ILE A 168 7.18 -26.64 -2.16
N ILE A 169 8.09 -26.03 -2.95
CA ILE A 169 8.74 -26.69 -4.09
C ILE A 169 10.18 -27.13 -3.76
N TRP A 170 10.75 -26.55 -2.73
CA TRP A 170 12.05 -26.91 -2.21
C TRP A 170 12.17 -26.51 -0.73
N GLU A 171 12.86 -27.29 0.06
CA GLU A 171 13.18 -26.98 1.44
C GLU A 171 14.62 -27.39 1.77
N GLU A 172 15.25 -26.66 2.69
CA GLU A 172 16.58 -26.95 3.16
C GLU A 172 16.60 -28.27 3.95
N SER A 173 17.41 -29.22 3.49
CA SER A 173 17.60 -30.49 4.20
C SER A 173 18.26 -30.21 5.56
N GLY A 174 17.69 -30.73 6.63
CA GLY A 174 18.34 -30.67 7.94
C GLY A 174 19.75 -31.28 7.85
N VAL A 175 20.75 -30.54 8.32
CA VAL A 175 22.08 -31.15 8.53
C VAL A 175 21.91 -32.11 9.70
N GLU A 176 22.04 -33.41 9.44
CA GLU A 176 22.11 -34.46 10.48
C GLU A 176 23.40 -34.30 11.29
#